data_5463951a4f8c23d959f0435acf1b3a63
#
_entry.id   5463951a4f8c23d959f0435acf1b3a63
#
_cell.length_a   1.000
_cell.length_b   1.000
_cell.length_c   1.000
_cell.angle_alpha   90.00
_cell.angle_beta   90.00
_cell.angle_gamma   90.00
#
_symmetry.space_group_name_H-M   'P 1'
#
loop_
_entity.id
_entity.type
_entity.pdbx_description
1 polymer ?
#
loop_
_entity_poly.entity_id
_entity_poly.type
_entity_poly.pdbx_seq_one_letter_code
_entity_poly.pdbx_strand_id
1 'polypeptide(L)'
;MPVTLIKKRRLLNLLGVEASDQDLIEALSRTKVEAEVVDPETLEVEVTPDRLDLLISEGLARELKGILGLEKGYPKYNVYNTDITLKVHENVKHIRPFIAVAVIKGYYVDQGALEELILFQEKLHMTLGRDRRKVAIGFYDLDKLNSKKIVYRAEKPENIRYIPLGETVEMSGKEIVEKTEKGRKYRHIIEGFREYPLLHTDRGQVLSIPTILNSEDTKVEVGTKNLFIDVTGTDKYLVNKTLDIIVTTLAETANEIGRITIEDVGKTYKTPLLSTTELNVELDYIRSVVGLNVSDNEIIEFLERMRYNVEHVGKGTIKVKAPPYRIDILHKVDVAEDVAIAYGYNELNPELPKTFTTGKELVKTRFIRKVREIMAGLGFQEILTFTLSSRNLVAELLGTSLDRQVEILNPISPLYLSLIHI
;
A
#
# COMPACT_ATOMS: atom_id res chain seq x y z
N MET A 1 5.79 -9.77 -0.35
CA MET A 1 5.44 -8.38 -0.72
C MET A 1 4.13 -8.38 -1.50
N PRO A 2 3.36 -7.30 -1.62
CA PRO A 2 2.15 -7.30 -2.43
C PRO A 2 2.50 -7.44 -3.92
N VAL A 3 1.81 -8.36 -4.59
CA VAL A 3 1.95 -8.63 -6.02
C VAL A 3 0.71 -8.13 -6.73
N THR A 4 0.87 -7.45 -7.87
CA THR A 4 -0.21 -6.94 -8.71
C THR A 4 0.01 -7.33 -10.18
N LEU A 5 -1.06 -7.30 -10.96
CA LEU A 5 -1.01 -7.56 -12.40
C LEU A 5 -1.19 -6.25 -13.15
N ILE A 6 -0.26 -5.95 -14.04
CA ILE A 6 -0.19 -4.69 -14.79
C ILE A 6 -0.34 -4.97 -16.29
N LYS A 7 -1.20 -4.22 -16.95
CA LYS A 7 -1.37 -4.31 -18.41
C LYS A 7 -0.23 -3.56 -19.11
N LYS A 8 0.67 -4.27 -19.78
CA LYS A 8 1.87 -3.70 -20.45
C LYS A 8 1.52 -2.55 -21.37
N ARG A 9 0.54 -2.75 -22.26
CA ARG A 9 0.12 -1.72 -23.20
C ARG A 9 -0.39 -0.45 -22.52
N ARG A 10 -1.12 -0.60 -21.40
CA ARG A 10 -1.60 0.53 -20.60
C ARG A 10 -0.43 1.29 -19.98
N LEU A 11 0.53 0.60 -19.37
CA LEU A 11 1.71 1.22 -18.79
C LEU A 11 2.55 1.95 -19.84
N LEU A 12 2.81 1.34 -21.00
CA LEU A 12 3.57 1.96 -22.10
C LEU A 12 2.85 3.19 -22.67
N ASN A 13 1.54 3.14 -22.83
CA ASN A 13 0.74 4.30 -23.25
C ASN A 13 0.86 5.46 -22.25
N LEU A 14 0.84 5.18 -20.95
CA LEU A 14 1.01 6.20 -19.90
C LEU A 14 2.42 6.78 -19.86
N LEU A 15 3.42 5.97 -20.18
CA LEU A 15 4.81 6.41 -20.32
C LEU A 15 5.01 7.27 -21.57
N GLY A 16 4.22 7.02 -22.62
CA GLY A 16 4.37 7.69 -23.92
C GLY A 16 5.59 7.20 -24.70
N VAL A 17 6.05 5.97 -24.44
CA VAL A 17 7.20 5.34 -25.11
C VAL A 17 6.86 3.94 -25.58
N GLU A 18 7.55 3.49 -26.64
CA GLU A 18 7.60 2.10 -27.04
C GLU A 18 8.83 1.45 -26.41
N ALA A 19 8.69 0.28 -25.85
CA ALA A 19 9.79 -0.48 -25.24
C ALA A 19 9.57 -1.98 -25.38
N SER A 20 10.65 -2.74 -25.44
CA SER A 20 10.57 -4.20 -25.34
C SER A 20 10.24 -4.63 -23.91
N ASP A 21 9.79 -5.88 -23.73
CA ASP A 21 9.57 -6.45 -22.39
C ASP A 21 10.84 -6.38 -21.53
N GLN A 22 12.00 -6.62 -22.13
CA GLN A 22 13.28 -6.59 -21.43
C GLN A 22 13.63 -5.17 -20.96
N ASP A 23 13.48 -4.16 -21.82
CA ASP A 23 13.74 -2.76 -21.46
C ASP A 23 12.80 -2.29 -20.36
N LEU A 24 11.52 -2.72 -20.41
CA LEU A 24 10.53 -2.38 -19.42
C LEU A 24 10.84 -3.00 -18.05
N ILE A 25 11.22 -4.29 -18.01
CA ILE A 25 11.64 -4.98 -16.79
C ILE A 25 12.90 -4.32 -16.22
N GLU A 26 13.89 -4.01 -17.06
CA GLU A 26 15.10 -3.31 -16.63
C GLU A 26 14.81 -1.94 -16.03
N ALA A 27 13.92 -1.16 -16.67
CA ALA A 27 13.49 0.12 -16.14
C ALA A 27 12.76 -0.01 -14.79
N LEU A 28 11.86 -1.00 -14.67
CA LEU A 28 11.16 -1.29 -13.42
C LEU A 28 12.11 -1.73 -12.31
N SER A 29 13.13 -2.54 -12.61
CA SER A 29 14.13 -2.98 -11.64
C SER A 29 14.97 -1.85 -11.02
N ARG A 30 14.98 -0.67 -11.66
CA ARG A 30 15.62 0.55 -11.12
C ARG A 30 14.75 1.27 -10.09
N THR A 31 13.55 0.77 -9.83
CA THR A 31 12.62 1.29 -8.82
C THR A 31 12.53 0.31 -7.63
N LYS A 32 11.57 0.48 -6.75
CA LYS A 32 11.33 -0.45 -5.62
C LYS A 32 10.35 -1.58 -6.01
N VAL A 33 10.49 -2.15 -7.21
CA VAL A 33 9.64 -3.24 -7.69
C VAL A 33 10.45 -4.31 -8.42
N GLU A 34 9.93 -5.54 -8.37
CA GLU A 34 10.38 -6.64 -9.23
C GLU A 34 9.27 -6.97 -10.21
N ALA A 35 9.60 -7.27 -11.46
CA ALA A 35 8.61 -7.51 -12.50
C ALA A 35 8.97 -8.73 -13.36
N GLU A 36 7.94 -9.54 -13.68
CA GLU A 36 8.05 -10.70 -14.56
C GLU A 36 6.94 -10.70 -15.61
N VAL A 37 7.23 -11.22 -16.81
CA VAL A 37 6.23 -11.41 -17.87
C VAL A 37 5.44 -12.68 -17.59
N VAL A 38 4.14 -12.54 -17.32
CA VAL A 38 3.23 -13.68 -17.13
C VAL A 38 2.65 -14.15 -18.47
N ASP A 39 2.28 -13.19 -19.31
CA ASP A 39 1.73 -13.42 -20.64
C ASP A 39 2.08 -12.25 -21.58
N PRO A 40 1.78 -12.33 -22.91
CA PRO A 40 2.14 -11.26 -23.86
C PRO A 40 1.59 -9.88 -23.52
N GLU A 41 0.54 -9.76 -22.70
CA GLU A 41 -0.14 -8.50 -22.39
C GLU A 41 0.06 -8.05 -20.94
N THR A 42 0.54 -8.95 -20.04
CA THR A 42 0.49 -8.74 -18.59
C THR A 42 1.86 -8.94 -17.95
N LEU A 43 2.22 -8.02 -17.05
CA LEU A 43 3.32 -8.16 -16.11
C LEU A 43 2.76 -8.51 -14.73
N GLU A 44 3.42 -9.42 -14.04
CA GLU A 44 3.32 -9.56 -12.60
C GLU A 44 4.37 -8.64 -11.95
N VAL A 45 3.92 -7.78 -11.05
CA VAL A 45 4.78 -6.78 -10.40
C VAL A 45 4.68 -6.96 -8.91
N GLU A 46 5.79 -7.27 -8.27
CA GLU A 46 5.95 -7.32 -6.83
C GLU A 46 6.47 -5.98 -6.31
N VAL A 47 5.71 -5.33 -5.44
CA VAL A 47 5.98 -3.98 -4.95
C VAL A 47 6.41 -4.04 -3.49
N THR A 48 7.41 -3.24 -3.10
CA THR A 48 7.78 -3.11 -1.69
C THR A 48 6.66 -2.46 -0.88
N PRO A 49 6.42 -2.89 0.40
CA PRO A 49 5.28 -2.42 1.19
C PRO A 49 5.28 -0.93 1.54
N ASP A 50 6.38 -0.24 1.35
CA ASP A 50 6.56 1.20 1.56
C ASP A 50 6.07 2.05 0.38
N ARG A 51 6.04 1.49 -0.86
CA ARG A 51 5.68 2.17 -2.11
C ARG A 51 4.37 1.68 -2.72
N LEU A 52 3.31 1.69 -1.92
CA LEU A 52 1.99 1.22 -2.34
C LEU A 52 1.33 2.05 -3.45
N ASP A 53 1.84 3.23 -3.74
CA ASP A 53 1.48 4.04 -4.90
C ASP A 53 1.85 3.36 -6.24
N LEU A 54 2.79 2.40 -6.23
CA LEU A 54 3.27 1.67 -7.41
C LEU A 54 2.45 0.41 -7.76
N LEU A 55 1.35 0.15 -7.05
CA LEU A 55 0.51 -1.05 -7.26
C LEU A 55 -0.41 -0.97 -8.48
N ILE A 56 -0.30 0.07 -9.30
CA ILE A 56 -1.15 0.34 -10.48
C ILE A 56 -0.33 1.08 -11.55
N SER A 57 -0.73 0.96 -12.81
CA SER A 57 -0.01 1.53 -13.97
C SER A 57 0.29 3.02 -13.83
N GLU A 58 -0.64 3.82 -13.31
CA GLU A 58 -0.44 5.27 -13.13
C GLU A 58 0.73 5.59 -12.20
N GLY A 59 0.80 4.88 -11.08
CA GLY A 59 1.90 5.06 -10.12
C GLY A 59 3.24 4.62 -10.68
N LEU A 60 3.28 3.48 -11.37
CA LEU A 60 4.47 2.98 -12.04
C LEU A 60 4.93 3.93 -13.15
N ALA A 61 4.01 4.42 -13.99
CA ALA A 61 4.32 5.37 -15.05
C ALA A 61 4.91 6.67 -14.47
N ARG A 62 4.32 7.21 -13.40
CA ARG A 62 4.84 8.39 -12.70
C ARG A 62 6.27 8.20 -12.21
N GLU A 63 6.55 7.07 -11.58
CA GLU A 63 7.89 6.77 -11.08
C GLU A 63 8.89 6.59 -12.21
N LEU A 64 8.54 5.79 -13.22
CA LEU A 64 9.40 5.54 -14.38
C LEU A 64 9.69 6.81 -15.18
N LYS A 65 8.72 7.70 -15.39
CA LYS A 65 8.95 9.01 -16.00
C LYS A 65 10.01 9.82 -15.26
N GLY A 66 9.99 9.77 -13.92
CA GLY A 66 11.01 10.41 -13.09
C GLY A 66 12.38 9.76 -13.25
N ILE A 67 12.49 8.44 -13.02
CA ILE A 67 13.74 7.69 -13.10
C ILE A 67 14.39 7.81 -14.49
N LEU A 68 13.59 7.76 -15.55
CA LEU A 68 14.06 7.92 -16.93
C LEU A 68 14.35 9.39 -17.31
N GLY A 69 14.05 10.35 -16.44
CA GLY A 69 14.26 11.77 -16.67
C GLY A 69 13.29 12.42 -17.66
N LEU A 70 12.19 11.74 -18.00
CA LEU A 70 11.13 12.28 -18.89
C LEU A 70 10.35 13.40 -18.22
N GLU A 71 10.11 13.27 -16.92
CA GLU A 71 9.48 14.29 -16.09
C GLU A 71 10.22 14.39 -14.75
N LYS A 72 10.52 15.63 -14.31
CA LYS A 72 11.24 15.88 -13.06
C LYS A 72 10.42 16.76 -12.11
N GLY A 73 10.76 16.68 -10.83
CA GLY A 73 10.21 17.54 -9.79
C GLY A 73 8.80 17.13 -9.34
N TYR A 74 8.27 17.91 -8.43
CA TYR A 74 7.02 17.62 -7.73
C TYR A 74 5.82 17.62 -8.68
N PRO A 75 4.96 16.57 -8.66
CA PRO A 75 3.78 16.51 -9.51
C PRO A 75 2.77 17.61 -9.16
N LYS A 76 2.21 18.25 -10.16
CA LYS A 76 1.19 19.28 -9.99
C LYS A 76 -0.18 18.68 -10.20
N TYR A 77 -1.07 18.81 -9.19
CA TYR A 77 -2.44 18.33 -9.26
C TYR A 77 -3.41 19.51 -9.42
N ASN A 78 -4.37 19.36 -10.32
CA ASN A 78 -5.47 20.33 -10.45
C ASN A 78 -6.54 20.02 -9.40
N VAL A 79 -6.60 20.84 -8.35
CA VAL A 79 -7.47 20.61 -7.18
C VAL A 79 -8.55 21.69 -7.11
N TYR A 80 -9.81 21.27 -7.04
CA TYR A 80 -10.93 22.17 -6.91
C TYR A 80 -11.84 21.82 -5.70
N ASN A 81 -12.69 22.74 -5.28
CA ASN A 81 -13.68 22.49 -4.24
C ASN A 81 -15.00 22.07 -4.90
N THR A 82 -15.53 20.92 -4.53
CA THR A 82 -16.82 20.44 -4.98
C THR A 82 -17.96 21.10 -4.20
N ASP A 83 -19.18 20.99 -4.69
CA ASP A 83 -20.42 21.29 -3.98
C ASP A 83 -21.01 20.09 -3.23
N ILE A 84 -20.27 18.96 -3.22
CA ILE A 84 -20.63 17.77 -2.46
C ILE A 84 -20.25 17.98 -0.99
N THR A 85 -21.15 17.58 -0.11
CA THR A 85 -20.93 17.60 1.34
C THR A 85 -21.13 16.22 1.93
N LEU A 86 -20.34 15.90 2.97
CA LEU A 86 -20.51 14.66 3.74
C LEU A 86 -20.75 15.01 5.20
N LYS A 87 -21.88 14.54 5.74
CA LYS A 87 -22.23 14.69 7.16
C LYS A 87 -21.92 13.41 7.90
N VAL A 88 -21.10 13.52 8.97
CA VAL A 88 -20.75 12.42 9.86
C VAL A 88 -21.59 12.51 11.13
N HIS A 89 -22.28 11.42 11.47
CA HIS A 89 -23.07 11.33 12.69
C HIS A 89 -22.24 10.79 13.86
N GLU A 90 -22.56 11.23 15.08
CA GLU A 90 -21.87 10.79 16.31
C GLU A 90 -21.94 9.28 16.51
N ASN A 91 -23.07 8.65 16.15
CA ASN A 91 -23.34 7.25 16.44
C ASN A 91 -22.43 6.28 15.67
N VAL A 92 -21.70 6.69 14.62
CA VAL A 92 -20.75 5.82 13.93
C VAL A 92 -19.36 5.82 14.57
N LYS A 93 -19.08 6.80 15.43
CA LYS A 93 -17.74 7.03 15.99
C LYS A 93 -17.20 5.88 16.84
N HIS A 94 -18.06 5.14 17.52
CA HIS A 94 -17.65 3.99 18.33
C HIS A 94 -17.38 2.72 17.50
N ILE A 95 -17.80 2.70 16.21
CA ILE A 95 -17.62 1.57 15.30
C ILE A 95 -16.44 1.83 14.39
N ARG A 96 -16.52 2.94 13.61
CA ARG A 96 -15.54 3.30 12.60
C ARG A 96 -15.43 4.82 12.49
N PRO A 97 -14.58 5.45 13.35
CA PRO A 97 -14.64 6.87 13.66
C PRO A 97 -14.20 7.82 12.53
N PHE A 98 -13.40 7.35 11.57
CA PHE A 98 -12.78 8.22 10.60
C PHE A 98 -13.23 7.90 9.18
N ILE A 99 -13.51 8.96 8.42
CA ILE A 99 -13.79 8.90 6.98
C ILE A 99 -13.09 10.07 6.28
N ALA A 100 -12.57 9.81 5.09
CA ALA A 100 -12.08 10.80 4.15
C ALA A 100 -12.65 10.47 2.77
N VAL A 101 -13.03 11.50 2.01
CA VAL A 101 -13.69 11.34 0.72
C VAL A 101 -13.12 12.30 -0.32
N ALA A 102 -13.20 11.91 -1.58
CA ALA A 102 -12.76 12.73 -2.70
C ALA A 102 -13.59 12.46 -3.96
N VAL A 103 -13.47 13.35 -4.92
CA VAL A 103 -13.91 13.13 -6.30
C VAL A 103 -12.69 13.10 -7.22
N ILE A 104 -12.73 12.22 -8.20
CA ILE A 104 -11.80 12.23 -9.34
C ILE A 104 -12.63 12.43 -10.60
N LYS A 105 -12.32 13.45 -11.39
CA LYS A 105 -12.99 13.75 -12.65
C LYS A 105 -12.11 13.50 -13.85
N GLY A 106 -12.70 12.94 -14.88
CA GLY A 106 -12.00 12.67 -16.15
C GLY A 106 -11.08 11.45 -16.09
N TYR A 107 -11.32 10.53 -15.17
CA TYR A 107 -10.66 9.23 -15.12
C TYR A 107 -11.48 8.23 -15.93
N TYR A 108 -11.09 8.03 -17.18
CA TYR A 108 -11.80 7.09 -18.06
C TYR A 108 -11.47 5.63 -17.70
N VAL A 109 -12.48 4.89 -17.30
CA VAL A 109 -12.35 3.48 -16.93
C VAL A 109 -12.57 2.61 -18.19
N ASP A 110 -11.49 2.12 -18.77
CA ASP A 110 -11.53 1.01 -19.73
C ASP A 110 -11.42 -0.34 -19.00
N GLN A 111 -11.42 -1.45 -19.73
CA GLN A 111 -11.35 -2.78 -19.13
C GLN A 111 -10.07 -2.99 -18.31
N GLY A 112 -8.90 -2.55 -18.82
CA GLY A 112 -7.62 -2.67 -18.14
C GLY A 112 -7.57 -1.80 -16.87
N ALA A 113 -8.07 -0.56 -16.96
CA ALA A 113 -8.17 0.34 -15.82
C ALA A 113 -9.09 -0.21 -14.72
N LEU A 114 -10.22 -0.84 -15.10
CA LEU A 114 -11.14 -1.45 -14.14
C LEU A 114 -10.48 -2.61 -13.37
N GLU A 115 -9.81 -3.50 -14.10
CA GLU A 115 -9.10 -4.64 -13.50
C GLU A 115 -8.00 -4.18 -12.54
N GLU A 116 -7.16 -3.23 -12.97
CA GLU A 116 -6.10 -2.68 -12.15
C GLU A 116 -6.64 -1.90 -10.94
N LEU A 117 -7.73 -1.13 -11.09
CA LEU A 117 -8.35 -0.38 -10.01
C LEU A 117 -8.89 -1.30 -8.90
N ILE A 118 -9.52 -2.43 -9.30
CA ILE A 118 -10.01 -3.44 -8.35
C ILE A 118 -8.83 -4.09 -7.62
N LEU A 119 -7.77 -4.47 -8.33
CA LEU A 119 -6.57 -5.05 -7.72
C LEU A 119 -5.89 -4.06 -6.78
N PHE A 120 -5.75 -2.79 -7.19
CA PHE A 120 -5.18 -1.73 -6.37
C PHE A 120 -5.95 -1.56 -5.05
N GLN A 121 -7.29 -1.48 -5.13
CA GLN A 121 -8.15 -1.43 -3.94
C GLN A 121 -7.93 -2.62 -3.01
N GLU A 122 -7.93 -3.86 -3.55
CA GLU A 122 -7.75 -5.07 -2.73
C GLU A 122 -6.33 -5.13 -2.11
N LYS A 123 -5.28 -4.72 -2.83
CA LYS A 123 -3.93 -4.68 -2.28
C LYS A 123 -3.79 -3.63 -1.17
N LEU A 124 -4.39 -2.45 -1.33
CA LEU A 124 -4.45 -1.44 -0.25
C LEU A 124 -5.25 -1.94 0.96
N HIS A 125 -6.36 -2.68 0.75
CA HIS A 125 -7.10 -3.33 1.84
C HIS A 125 -6.24 -4.33 2.62
N MET A 126 -5.45 -5.15 1.92
CA MET A 126 -4.58 -6.17 2.54
C MET A 126 -3.41 -5.54 3.31
N THR A 127 -2.80 -4.49 2.76
CA THR A 127 -1.60 -3.83 3.30
C THR A 127 -1.96 -2.78 4.35
N LEU A 128 -2.19 -1.53 3.95
CA LEU A 128 -2.55 -0.42 4.86
C LEU A 128 -3.84 -0.73 5.64
N GLY A 129 -4.78 -1.39 4.99
CA GLY A 129 -6.06 -1.74 5.57
C GLY A 129 -6.01 -2.87 6.60
N ARG A 130 -4.95 -3.68 6.63
CA ARG A 130 -4.86 -4.89 7.44
C ARG A 130 -6.12 -5.75 7.32
N ASP A 131 -6.43 -6.17 6.08
CA ASP A 131 -7.67 -6.85 5.72
C ASP A 131 -8.92 -6.07 6.13
N ARG A 132 -8.99 -4.81 5.74
CA ARG A 132 -10.08 -3.84 6.00
C ARG A 132 -10.30 -3.45 7.46
N ARG A 133 -9.57 -4.02 8.42
CA ARG A 133 -9.70 -3.67 9.84
C ARG A 133 -9.32 -2.22 10.12
N LYS A 134 -8.19 -1.75 9.57
CA LYS A 134 -7.69 -0.39 9.77
C LYS A 134 -8.26 0.59 8.78
N VAL A 135 -8.28 0.22 7.49
CA VAL A 135 -8.78 1.05 6.40
C VAL A 135 -9.61 0.20 5.44
N ALA A 136 -10.75 0.70 5.02
CA ALA A 136 -11.56 0.18 3.92
C ALA A 136 -11.82 1.30 2.91
N ILE A 137 -11.87 0.94 1.64
CA ILE A 137 -11.94 1.84 0.49
C ILE A 137 -13.18 1.49 -0.33
N GLY A 138 -13.93 2.49 -0.76
CA GLY A 138 -15.02 2.36 -1.72
C GLY A 138 -14.77 3.22 -2.95
N PHE A 139 -14.97 2.64 -4.13
CA PHE A 139 -15.05 3.34 -5.40
C PHE A 139 -16.48 3.30 -5.92
N TYR A 140 -16.97 4.44 -6.38
CA TYR A 140 -18.34 4.58 -6.89
C TYR A 140 -18.32 5.44 -8.14
N ASP A 141 -19.23 5.15 -9.05
CA ASP A 141 -19.51 6.01 -10.19
C ASP A 141 -20.22 7.28 -9.70
N LEU A 142 -19.54 8.42 -9.78
CA LEU A 142 -20.06 9.69 -9.30
C LEU A 142 -21.35 10.11 -10.04
N ASP A 143 -21.44 9.77 -11.32
CA ASP A 143 -22.55 10.20 -12.18
C ASP A 143 -23.85 9.42 -11.88
N LYS A 144 -23.74 8.31 -11.12
CA LYS A 144 -24.87 7.52 -10.62
C LYS A 144 -25.40 7.97 -9.26
N LEU A 145 -24.74 8.93 -8.60
CA LEU A 145 -25.23 9.45 -7.31
C LEU A 145 -26.44 10.33 -7.49
N ASN A 146 -27.50 10.04 -6.74
CA ASN A 146 -28.76 10.77 -6.82
C ASN A 146 -28.79 12.07 -5.99
N SER A 147 -27.73 12.37 -5.22
CA SER A 147 -27.58 13.58 -4.42
C SER A 147 -26.12 13.96 -4.18
N LYS A 148 -25.89 15.24 -3.97
CA LYS A 148 -24.59 15.81 -3.55
C LYS A 148 -24.40 15.87 -2.03
N LYS A 149 -25.40 15.43 -1.25
CA LYS A 149 -25.33 15.35 0.20
C LYS A 149 -25.20 13.90 0.62
N ILE A 150 -24.04 13.57 1.15
CA ILE A 150 -23.71 12.22 1.61
C ILE A 150 -23.79 12.19 3.13
N VAL A 151 -24.21 11.06 3.68
CA VAL A 151 -24.34 10.83 5.11
C VAL A 151 -23.57 9.59 5.51
N TYR A 152 -22.77 9.72 6.56
CA TYR A 152 -22.05 8.61 7.18
C TYR A 152 -22.52 8.45 8.62
N ARG A 153 -23.16 7.33 8.91
CA ARG A 153 -23.76 7.02 10.22
C ARG A 153 -23.74 5.54 10.52
N ALA A 154 -24.06 5.18 11.76
CA ALA A 154 -24.41 3.82 12.10
C ALA A 154 -25.93 3.61 11.97
N GLU A 155 -26.33 2.39 11.55
CA GLU A 155 -27.73 2.01 11.38
C GLU A 155 -27.91 0.53 11.77
N LYS A 156 -29.12 0.18 12.26
CA LYS A 156 -29.47 -1.21 12.55
C LYS A 156 -29.45 -2.06 11.27
N PRO A 157 -28.89 -3.25 11.29
CA PRO A 157 -28.77 -4.12 10.10
C PRO A 157 -30.09 -4.38 9.39
N GLU A 158 -31.20 -4.45 10.13
CA GLU A 158 -32.54 -4.72 9.59
C GLU A 158 -33.09 -3.52 8.78
N ASN A 159 -32.64 -2.30 9.09
CA ASN A 159 -33.07 -1.08 8.42
C ASN A 159 -32.24 -0.74 7.18
N ILE A 160 -31.08 -1.35 7.03
CA ILE A 160 -30.23 -1.18 5.85
C ILE A 160 -30.77 -2.07 4.74
N ARG A 161 -31.10 -1.51 3.59
CA ARG A 161 -31.56 -2.27 2.43
C ARG A 161 -30.97 -1.71 1.14
N TYR A 162 -30.38 -2.58 0.33
CA TYR A 162 -29.87 -2.28 -1.01
C TYR A 162 -29.53 -3.57 -1.77
N ILE A 163 -29.28 -3.46 -3.07
CA ILE A 163 -28.78 -4.55 -3.90
C ILE A 163 -27.24 -4.56 -3.76
N PRO A 164 -26.63 -5.58 -3.12
CA PRO A 164 -25.18 -5.63 -2.96
C PRO A 164 -24.48 -5.81 -4.31
N LEU A 165 -23.26 -5.30 -4.41
CA LEU A 165 -22.44 -5.40 -5.62
C LEU A 165 -22.27 -6.86 -6.06
N GLY A 166 -22.66 -7.14 -7.32
CA GLY A 166 -22.65 -8.48 -7.92
C GLY A 166 -23.90 -9.32 -7.66
N GLU A 167 -24.88 -8.79 -6.92
CA GLU A 167 -26.17 -9.43 -6.65
C GLU A 167 -27.29 -8.78 -7.49
N THR A 168 -28.43 -9.45 -7.59
CA THR A 168 -29.59 -8.97 -8.35
C THR A 168 -30.82 -8.70 -7.49
N VAL A 169 -30.75 -9.03 -6.20
CA VAL A 169 -31.87 -8.95 -5.25
C VAL A 169 -31.50 -8.06 -4.09
N GLU A 170 -32.46 -7.22 -3.69
CA GLU A 170 -32.32 -6.39 -2.50
C GLU A 170 -32.20 -7.27 -1.25
N MET A 171 -31.23 -6.94 -0.41
CA MET A 171 -30.96 -7.63 0.85
C MET A 171 -30.91 -6.64 2.02
N SER A 172 -31.29 -7.12 3.20
CA SER A 172 -31.02 -6.38 4.44
C SER A 172 -29.52 -6.43 4.81
N GLY A 173 -29.05 -5.47 5.61
CA GLY A 173 -27.66 -5.47 6.09
C GLY A 173 -27.26 -6.77 6.78
N LYS A 174 -28.19 -7.41 7.52
CA LYS A 174 -28.00 -8.71 8.12
C LYS A 174 -27.80 -9.82 7.07
N GLU A 175 -28.68 -9.87 6.07
CA GLU A 175 -28.60 -10.85 4.99
C GLU A 175 -27.33 -10.71 4.17
N ILE A 176 -26.86 -9.47 3.91
CA ILE A 176 -25.62 -9.19 3.21
C ILE A 176 -24.43 -9.82 3.94
N VAL A 177 -24.36 -9.63 5.26
CA VAL A 177 -23.26 -10.19 6.07
C VAL A 177 -23.33 -11.72 6.15
N GLU A 178 -24.52 -12.32 6.17
CA GLU A 178 -24.72 -13.76 6.30
C GLU A 178 -24.62 -14.52 4.97
N LYS A 179 -25.13 -13.93 3.87
CA LYS A 179 -25.32 -14.65 2.60
C LYS A 179 -24.25 -14.38 1.55
N THR A 180 -23.68 -13.16 1.51
CA THR A 180 -22.65 -12.84 0.51
C THR A 180 -21.27 -13.39 0.92
N GLU A 181 -20.41 -13.66 -0.07
CA GLU A 181 -19.03 -14.12 0.18
C GLU A 181 -18.23 -13.11 0.98
N LYS A 182 -18.22 -11.84 0.56
CA LYS A 182 -17.51 -10.75 1.26
C LYS A 182 -18.12 -10.48 2.63
N GLY A 183 -19.43 -10.59 2.76
CA GLY A 183 -20.12 -10.52 4.05
C GLY A 183 -19.56 -11.50 5.05
N ARG A 184 -19.56 -12.80 4.71
CA ARG A 184 -19.00 -13.87 5.57
C ARG A 184 -17.52 -13.68 5.87
N LYS A 185 -16.71 -13.31 4.85
CA LYS A 185 -15.27 -13.10 5.00
C LYS A 185 -14.93 -11.99 5.99
N TYR A 186 -15.63 -10.87 5.93
CA TYR A 186 -15.33 -9.66 6.72
C TYR A 186 -16.28 -9.44 7.92
N ARG A 187 -17.20 -10.35 8.18
CA ARG A 187 -18.15 -10.33 9.30
C ARG A 187 -17.49 -9.99 10.63
N HIS A 188 -16.34 -10.60 10.90
CA HIS A 188 -15.59 -10.46 12.15
C HIS A 188 -15.19 -9.00 12.48
N ILE A 189 -15.25 -8.08 11.50
CA ILE A 189 -14.91 -6.66 11.71
C ILE A 189 -16.07 -5.91 12.39
N ILE A 190 -17.32 -6.32 12.14
CA ILE A 190 -18.52 -5.60 12.59
C ILE A 190 -19.44 -6.42 13.48
N GLU A 191 -19.25 -7.71 13.64
CA GLU A 191 -20.16 -8.60 14.38
C GLU A 191 -20.29 -8.28 15.89
N GLY A 192 -19.32 -7.55 16.46
CA GLY A 192 -19.38 -7.09 17.84
C GLY A 192 -20.27 -5.87 18.09
N PHE A 193 -20.84 -5.28 17.02
CA PHE A 193 -21.63 -4.07 17.12
C PHE A 193 -23.12 -4.34 16.83
N ARG A 194 -24.01 -3.58 17.51
CA ARG A 194 -25.47 -3.68 17.29
C ARG A 194 -25.92 -2.95 16.04
N GLU A 195 -25.13 -2.00 15.57
CA GLU A 195 -25.36 -1.18 14.39
C GLU A 195 -24.17 -1.33 13.43
N TYR A 196 -24.41 -1.16 12.13
CA TYR A 196 -23.37 -1.22 11.11
C TYR A 196 -23.07 0.18 10.56
N PRO A 197 -21.81 0.48 10.20
CA PRO A 197 -21.49 1.71 9.51
C PRO A 197 -22.20 1.72 8.15
N LEU A 198 -22.80 2.84 7.80
CA LEU A 198 -23.58 3.02 6.57
C LEU A 198 -23.17 4.31 5.89
N LEU A 199 -22.86 4.23 4.60
CA LEU A 199 -22.67 5.38 3.72
C LEU A 199 -23.83 5.45 2.73
N HIS A 200 -24.55 6.58 2.72
CA HIS A 200 -25.71 6.76 1.86
C HIS A 200 -25.91 8.25 1.50
N THR A 201 -26.73 8.54 0.51
CA THR A 201 -27.14 9.92 0.20
C THR A 201 -28.27 10.38 1.12
N ASP A 202 -28.49 11.68 1.26
CA ASP A 202 -29.64 12.22 2.00
C ASP A 202 -31.01 11.84 1.40
N ARG A 203 -31.02 11.32 0.15
CA ARG A 203 -32.22 10.77 -0.52
C ARG A 203 -32.38 9.25 -0.35
N GLY A 204 -31.57 8.64 0.52
CA GLY A 204 -31.71 7.24 0.90
C GLY A 204 -31.01 6.23 -0.04
N GLN A 205 -30.30 6.67 -1.10
CA GLN A 205 -29.49 5.75 -1.92
C GLN A 205 -28.29 5.26 -1.08
N VAL A 206 -28.21 3.96 -0.87
CA VAL A 206 -27.10 3.36 -0.14
C VAL A 206 -25.91 3.19 -1.08
N LEU A 207 -24.73 3.64 -0.65
CA LEU A 207 -23.46 3.44 -1.35
C LEU A 207 -22.78 2.15 -0.87
N SER A 208 -22.70 1.95 0.45
CA SER A 208 -22.06 0.77 1.03
C SER A 208 -22.38 0.56 2.51
N ILE A 209 -22.13 -0.65 2.97
CA ILE A 209 -21.73 -0.94 4.35
C ILE A 209 -20.19 -0.97 4.33
N PRO A 210 -19.50 0.12 4.76
CA PRO A 210 -18.04 0.16 4.77
C PRO A 210 -17.44 -1.07 5.47
N THR A 211 -16.34 -1.61 4.93
CA THR A 211 -15.71 -2.90 5.25
C THR A 211 -16.34 -4.12 4.60
N ILE A 212 -17.63 -4.12 4.32
CA ILE A 212 -18.35 -5.29 3.80
C ILE A 212 -18.47 -5.21 2.28
N LEU A 213 -19.43 -4.43 1.76
CA LEU A 213 -19.76 -4.46 0.34
C LEU A 213 -20.44 -3.15 -0.11
N ASN A 214 -20.09 -2.72 -1.32
CA ASN A 214 -20.72 -1.60 -2.01
C ASN A 214 -22.09 -2.01 -2.58
N SER A 215 -22.88 -1.00 -3.00
CA SER A 215 -24.13 -1.18 -3.72
C SER A 215 -23.87 -1.39 -5.22
N GLU A 216 -24.71 -2.20 -5.85
CA GLU A 216 -24.77 -2.38 -7.30
C GLU A 216 -25.13 -1.10 -8.04
N ASP A 217 -26.01 -0.26 -7.44
CA ASP A 217 -26.54 0.97 -8.05
C ASP A 217 -25.46 1.99 -8.42
N THR A 218 -24.37 2.00 -7.67
CA THR A 218 -23.28 2.99 -7.82
C THR A 218 -21.97 2.36 -8.26
N LYS A 219 -22.04 1.15 -8.81
CA LYS A 219 -20.84 0.41 -9.25
C LYS A 219 -20.05 1.16 -10.31
N VAL A 220 -18.75 1.05 -10.22
CA VAL A 220 -17.81 1.44 -11.26
C VAL A 220 -17.80 0.36 -12.33
N GLU A 221 -17.89 0.77 -13.58
CA GLU A 221 -17.90 -0.14 -14.75
C GLU A 221 -17.13 0.49 -15.91
N VAL A 222 -16.90 -0.29 -16.95
CA VAL A 222 -16.29 0.22 -18.18
C VAL A 222 -17.15 1.36 -18.74
N GLY A 223 -16.51 2.49 -19.02
CA GLY A 223 -17.17 3.73 -19.44
C GLY A 223 -17.39 4.76 -18.33
N THR A 224 -17.24 4.41 -17.05
CA THR A 224 -17.22 5.38 -15.94
C THR A 224 -16.11 6.43 -16.18
N LYS A 225 -16.43 7.70 -15.93
CA LYS A 225 -15.51 8.83 -16.17
C LYS A 225 -15.19 9.63 -14.90
N ASN A 226 -16.08 9.56 -13.92
CA ASN A 226 -15.96 10.33 -12.70
C ASN A 226 -16.16 9.39 -11.50
N LEU A 227 -15.24 9.47 -10.53
CA LEU A 227 -15.28 8.61 -9.36
C LEU A 227 -15.60 9.43 -8.10
N PHE A 228 -16.48 8.92 -7.26
CA PHE A 228 -16.55 9.25 -5.85
C PHE A 228 -15.78 8.17 -5.09
N ILE A 229 -14.93 8.60 -4.14
CA ILE A 229 -14.05 7.70 -3.39
C ILE A 229 -14.27 7.94 -1.91
N ASP A 230 -14.51 6.88 -1.15
CA ASP A 230 -14.47 6.92 0.31
C ASP A 230 -13.34 6.05 0.86
N VAL A 231 -12.77 6.51 1.94
CA VAL A 231 -11.82 5.77 2.77
C VAL A 231 -12.26 5.88 4.20
N THR A 232 -12.67 4.76 4.80
CA THR A 232 -13.10 4.72 6.20
C THR A 232 -12.12 3.94 7.06
N GLY A 233 -12.03 4.24 8.35
CA GLY A 233 -11.09 3.50 9.20
C GLY A 233 -11.15 3.82 10.69
N THR A 234 -10.25 3.12 11.39
CA THR A 234 -10.02 3.27 12.84
C THR A 234 -8.78 4.11 13.17
N ASP A 235 -8.03 4.52 12.14
CA ASP A 235 -6.81 5.32 12.26
C ASP A 235 -6.90 6.53 11.31
N LYS A 236 -6.93 7.73 11.87
CA LYS A 236 -7.13 8.97 11.10
C LYS A 236 -5.99 9.25 10.12
N TYR A 237 -4.76 8.97 10.52
CA TYR A 237 -3.58 9.18 9.67
C TYR A 237 -3.63 8.26 8.46
N LEU A 238 -3.85 6.95 8.68
CA LEU A 238 -3.93 5.98 7.60
C LEU A 238 -5.09 6.26 6.64
N VAL A 239 -6.25 6.66 7.15
CA VAL A 239 -7.43 7.02 6.32
C VAL A 239 -7.09 8.16 5.37
N ASN A 240 -6.48 9.25 5.85
CA ASN A 240 -6.14 10.39 5.00
C ASN A 240 -5.01 10.05 4.03
N LYS A 241 -3.96 9.35 4.49
CA LYS A 241 -2.84 8.97 3.63
C LYS A 241 -3.23 7.96 2.55
N THR A 242 -4.12 7.02 2.87
CA THR A 242 -4.66 6.10 1.85
C THR A 242 -5.44 6.87 0.78
N LEU A 243 -6.27 7.83 1.17
CA LEU A 243 -6.97 8.67 0.21
C LEU A 243 -5.99 9.51 -0.63
N ASP A 244 -4.96 10.13 0.00
CA ASP A 244 -3.94 10.91 -0.70
C ASP A 244 -3.19 10.04 -1.74
N ILE A 245 -2.80 8.80 -1.40
CA ILE A 245 -2.19 7.84 -2.34
C ILE A 245 -3.13 7.59 -3.54
N ILE A 246 -4.39 7.26 -3.28
CA ILE A 246 -5.35 6.90 -4.32
C ILE A 246 -5.56 8.09 -5.27
N VAL A 247 -5.92 9.26 -4.73
CA VAL A 247 -6.30 10.39 -5.58
C VAL A 247 -5.12 10.95 -6.37
N THR A 248 -3.91 10.98 -5.80
CA THR A 248 -2.71 11.45 -6.51
C THR A 248 -2.24 10.46 -7.56
N THR A 249 -2.47 9.18 -7.35
CA THR A 249 -2.14 8.15 -8.33
C THR A 249 -3.12 8.19 -9.51
N LEU A 250 -4.43 8.22 -9.26
CA LEU A 250 -5.42 8.32 -10.33
C LEU A 250 -5.38 9.66 -11.07
N ALA A 251 -4.88 10.73 -10.44
CA ALA A 251 -4.72 12.04 -11.05
C ALA A 251 -3.66 12.09 -12.17
N GLU A 252 -2.83 11.06 -12.32
CA GLU A 252 -1.88 10.97 -13.46
C GLU A 252 -2.60 10.86 -14.81
N THR A 253 -3.83 10.36 -14.81
CA THR A 253 -4.67 10.22 -16.01
C THR A 253 -5.98 10.99 -15.93
N ALA A 254 -6.36 11.45 -14.76
CA ALA A 254 -7.56 12.24 -14.54
C ALA A 254 -7.31 13.74 -14.74
N ASN A 255 -8.40 14.49 -14.93
CA ASN A 255 -8.31 15.93 -15.11
C ASN A 255 -8.21 16.71 -13.80
N GLU A 256 -8.98 16.29 -12.78
CA GLU A 256 -9.16 17.08 -11.57
C GLU A 256 -9.40 16.21 -10.31
N ILE A 257 -8.87 16.69 -9.18
CA ILE A 257 -9.16 16.18 -7.84
C ILE A 257 -10.15 17.12 -7.17
N GLY A 258 -11.35 16.62 -6.81
CA GLY A 258 -12.37 17.37 -6.10
C GLY A 258 -12.29 17.19 -4.60
N ARG A 259 -12.15 18.31 -3.87
CA ARG A 259 -12.25 18.34 -2.40
C ARG A 259 -13.69 18.40 -1.96
N ILE A 260 -14.05 17.54 -1.00
CA ILE A 260 -15.36 17.45 -0.41
C ILE A 260 -15.32 18.06 1.00
N THR A 261 -16.36 18.83 1.33
CA THR A 261 -16.54 19.37 2.69
C THR A 261 -17.14 18.30 3.60
N ILE A 262 -16.46 18.01 4.71
CA ILE A 262 -16.91 17.08 5.74
C ILE A 262 -17.39 17.85 6.97
N GLU A 263 -18.64 17.63 7.37
CA GLU A 263 -19.25 18.12 8.59
C GLU A 263 -19.20 17.01 9.65
N ASP A 264 -18.27 17.10 10.59
CA ASP A 264 -17.99 16.06 11.58
C ASP A 264 -18.11 16.62 13.00
N VAL A 265 -19.24 16.37 13.63
CA VAL A 265 -19.54 16.68 15.05
C VAL A 265 -18.89 17.98 15.54
N GLY A 266 -19.43 19.12 15.08
CA GLY A 266 -18.95 20.46 15.44
C GLY A 266 -17.67 20.93 14.78
N LYS A 267 -17.11 20.15 13.84
CA LYS A 267 -15.94 20.51 13.03
C LYS A 267 -16.27 20.41 11.55
N THR A 268 -15.73 21.33 10.79
CA THR A 268 -15.81 21.31 9.32
C THR A 268 -14.42 21.34 8.74
N TYR A 269 -14.13 20.40 7.84
CA TYR A 269 -12.86 20.31 7.14
C TYR A 269 -13.05 19.74 5.73
N LYS A 270 -12.01 19.74 4.93
CA LYS A 270 -12.07 19.22 3.56
C LYS A 270 -11.06 18.12 3.37
N THR A 271 -11.42 17.11 2.55
CA THR A 271 -10.52 16.05 2.09
C THR A 271 -10.58 15.96 0.55
N PRO A 272 -9.51 15.45 -0.13
CA PRO A 272 -8.23 14.98 0.39
C PRO A 272 -7.38 16.13 0.98
N LEU A 273 -6.50 15.79 1.94
CA LEU A 273 -5.62 16.78 2.56
C LEU A 273 -4.45 17.14 1.66
N LEU A 274 -3.92 16.17 0.92
CA LEU A 274 -2.72 16.25 0.08
C LEU A 274 -1.52 16.79 0.85
N SER A 275 -1.36 16.29 2.09
CA SER A 275 -0.30 16.73 2.97
C SER A 275 1.04 16.13 2.57
N THR A 276 2.04 16.99 2.48
CA THR A 276 3.41 16.66 2.10
C THR A 276 4.30 16.45 3.33
N THR A 277 5.37 15.68 3.17
CA THR A 277 6.44 15.58 4.17
C THR A 277 7.57 16.53 3.78
N GLU A 278 8.04 17.36 4.70
CA GLU A 278 9.13 18.32 4.48
C GLU A 278 10.28 17.99 5.43
N LEU A 279 11.50 17.87 4.91
CA LEU A 279 12.71 17.57 5.67
C LEU A 279 13.84 18.52 5.25
N ASN A 280 14.64 18.97 6.22
CA ASN A 280 15.92 19.63 5.95
C ASN A 280 17.03 18.57 5.97
N VAL A 281 17.83 18.52 4.90
CA VAL A 281 18.86 17.49 4.72
C VAL A 281 20.16 18.16 4.31
N GLU A 282 21.23 17.81 4.99
CA GLU A 282 22.59 18.26 4.66
C GLU A 282 23.11 17.44 3.46
N LEU A 283 23.62 18.08 2.44
CA LEU A 283 24.16 17.41 1.25
C LEU A 283 25.32 16.47 1.58
N ASP A 284 26.18 16.88 2.52
CA ASP A 284 27.30 16.04 2.99
C ASP A 284 26.83 14.78 3.75
N TYR A 285 25.67 14.87 4.42
CA TYR A 285 25.05 13.67 5.01
C TYR A 285 24.67 12.67 3.93
N ILE A 286 24.01 13.12 2.84
CA ILE A 286 23.65 12.24 1.73
C ILE A 286 24.90 11.58 1.15
N ARG A 287 25.96 12.35 0.84
CA ARG A 287 27.23 11.82 0.33
C ARG A 287 27.84 10.78 1.25
N SER A 288 27.83 11.04 2.57
CA SER A 288 28.42 10.15 3.56
C SER A 288 27.67 8.84 3.72
N VAL A 289 26.32 8.86 3.60
CA VAL A 289 25.47 7.66 3.72
C VAL A 289 25.56 6.80 2.45
N VAL A 290 25.47 7.45 1.28
CA VAL A 290 25.48 6.73 0.00
C VAL A 290 26.90 6.33 -0.45
N GLY A 291 27.93 7.03 0.05
CA GLY A 291 29.32 6.78 -0.32
C GLY A 291 29.70 7.34 -1.70
N LEU A 292 28.89 8.26 -2.24
CA LEU A 292 29.10 8.85 -3.56
C LEU A 292 29.77 10.22 -3.48
N ASN A 293 30.71 10.47 -4.40
CA ASN A 293 31.30 11.79 -4.61
C ASN A 293 30.57 12.50 -5.75
N VAL A 294 29.38 13.02 -5.44
CA VAL A 294 28.52 13.74 -6.39
C VAL A 294 28.37 15.20 -6.00
N SER A 295 28.18 16.06 -6.96
CA SER A 295 27.98 17.51 -6.75
C SER A 295 26.61 17.82 -6.15
N ASP A 296 26.43 19.01 -5.61
CA ASP A 296 25.14 19.49 -5.08
C ASP A 296 24.05 19.45 -6.15
N ASN A 297 24.37 19.85 -7.38
CA ASN A 297 23.42 19.87 -8.50
C ASN A 297 22.99 18.46 -8.91
N GLU A 298 23.88 17.47 -8.89
CA GLU A 298 23.53 16.08 -9.19
C GLU A 298 22.59 15.51 -8.12
N ILE A 299 22.85 15.78 -6.83
CA ILE A 299 21.93 15.34 -5.76
C ILE A 299 20.55 15.95 -5.96
N ILE A 300 20.46 17.23 -6.28
CA ILE A 300 19.17 17.90 -6.55
C ILE A 300 18.48 17.25 -7.75
N GLU A 301 19.22 17.01 -8.84
CA GLU A 301 18.67 16.36 -10.02
C GLU A 301 18.14 14.95 -9.70
N PHE A 302 18.87 14.15 -8.93
CA PHE A 302 18.42 12.82 -8.51
C PHE A 302 17.13 12.89 -7.68
N LEU A 303 17.04 13.84 -6.76
CA LEU A 303 15.82 14.06 -5.97
C LEU A 303 14.64 14.54 -6.83
N GLU A 304 14.87 15.42 -7.81
CA GLU A 304 13.84 15.83 -8.76
C GLU A 304 13.37 14.66 -9.64
N ARG A 305 14.25 13.75 -10.03
CA ARG A 305 13.90 12.51 -10.71
C ARG A 305 13.04 11.60 -9.82
N MET A 306 13.26 11.59 -8.50
CA MET A 306 12.41 10.93 -7.50
C MET A 306 11.18 11.76 -7.13
N ARG A 307 10.83 12.78 -7.93
CA ARG A 307 9.63 13.61 -7.85
C ARG A 307 9.55 14.52 -6.61
N TYR A 308 10.66 14.82 -5.96
CA TYR A 308 10.70 15.83 -4.91
C TYR A 308 10.65 17.26 -5.45
N ASN A 309 10.16 18.20 -4.64
CA ASN A 309 10.53 19.61 -4.75
C ASN A 309 11.71 19.87 -3.83
N VAL A 310 12.75 20.55 -4.36
CA VAL A 310 13.99 20.81 -3.63
C VAL A 310 14.27 22.32 -3.61
N GLU A 311 14.54 22.85 -2.42
CA GLU A 311 14.85 24.27 -2.20
C GLU A 311 16.15 24.40 -1.40
N HIS A 312 17.04 25.31 -1.81
CA HIS A 312 18.20 25.67 -1.00
C HIS A 312 17.77 26.52 0.20
N VAL A 313 18.11 26.10 1.43
CA VAL A 313 17.79 26.84 2.66
C VAL A 313 19.02 27.35 3.42
N GLY A 314 20.21 26.97 2.96
CA GLY A 314 21.47 27.40 3.55
C GLY A 314 22.67 26.86 2.80
N LYS A 315 23.88 27.14 3.27
CA LYS A 315 25.11 26.63 2.69
C LYS A 315 25.22 25.12 2.96
N GLY A 316 25.10 24.30 1.92
CA GLY A 316 25.19 22.84 2.02
C GLY A 316 23.94 22.15 2.60
N THR A 317 22.81 22.86 2.75
CA THR A 317 21.55 22.28 3.23
C THR A 317 20.42 22.57 2.26
N ILE A 318 19.63 21.53 1.98
CA ILE A 318 18.42 21.60 1.15
C ILE A 318 17.19 21.28 1.98
N LYS A 319 16.08 21.90 1.62
CA LYS A 319 14.74 21.50 2.07
C LYS A 319 14.12 20.68 0.98
N VAL A 320 13.78 19.42 1.30
CA VAL A 320 13.09 18.52 0.39
C VAL A 320 11.62 18.41 0.79
N LYS A 321 10.75 18.39 -0.22
CA LYS A 321 9.32 18.23 -0.04
C LYS A 321 8.86 17.02 -0.83
N ALA A 322 8.50 15.96 -0.11
CA ALA A 322 8.01 14.72 -0.69
C ALA A 322 6.52 14.83 -1.07
N PRO A 323 6.09 14.23 -2.20
CA PRO A 323 4.69 14.22 -2.61
C PRO A 323 3.77 13.52 -1.59
N PRO A 324 2.45 13.78 -1.60
CA PRO A 324 1.50 13.22 -0.63
C PRO A 324 1.42 11.69 -0.62
N TYR A 325 1.71 11.04 -1.75
CA TYR A 325 1.72 9.58 -1.87
C TYR A 325 2.96 8.91 -1.26
N ARG A 326 4.05 9.66 -1.01
CA ARG A 326 5.27 9.16 -0.38
C ARG A 326 5.06 9.11 1.14
N ILE A 327 4.53 7.99 1.62
CA ILE A 327 4.31 7.75 3.05
C ILE A 327 5.53 7.10 3.73
N ASP A 328 6.48 6.69 2.96
CA ASP A 328 7.74 6.05 3.31
C ASP A 328 8.82 7.03 3.78
N ILE A 329 8.71 8.32 3.45
CA ILE A 329 9.70 9.33 3.80
C ILE A 329 9.48 9.82 5.23
N LEU A 330 10.22 9.24 6.16
CA LEU A 330 10.12 9.49 7.60
C LEU A 330 11.36 10.19 8.16
N HIS A 331 12.53 9.96 7.55
CA HIS A 331 13.82 10.44 8.01
C HIS A 331 14.72 10.82 6.83
N LYS A 332 15.77 11.59 7.09
CA LYS A 332 16.74 12.01 6.06
C LYS A 332 17.49 10.85 5.39
N VAL A 333 17.55 9.67 6.02
CA VAL A 333 18.12 8.48 5.41
C VAL A 333 17.28 7.98 4.21
N ASP A 334 15.95 8.14 4.29
CA ASP A 334 15.05 7.75 3.20
C ASP A 334 15.28 8.64 1.96
N VAL A 335 15.61 9.92 2.19
CA VAL A 335 16.01 10.84 1.12
C VAL A 335 17.36 10.43 0.51
N ALA A 336 18.31 9.97 1.33
CA ALA A 336 19.60 9.48 0.85
C ALA A 336 19.43 8.18 0.04
N GLU A 337 18.51 7.28 0.45
CA GLU A 337 18.16 6.07 -0.31
C GLU A 337 17.62 6.43 -1.70
N ASP A 338 16.72 7.41 -1.80
CA ASP A 338 16.17 7.86 -3.08
C ASP A 338 17.25 8.43 -4.02
N VAL A 339 18.25 9.10 -3.48
CA VAL A 339 19.43 9.54 -4.27
C VAL A 339 20.18 8.33 -4.82
N ALA A 340 20.38 7.28 -4.02
CA ALA A 340 21.04 6.05 -4.48
C ALA A 340 20.21 5.32 -5.55
N ILE A 341 18.88 5.27 -5.41
CA ILE A 341 17.97 4.71 -6.42
C ILE A 341 18.07 5.50 -7.73
N ALA A 342 17.99 6.81 -7.68
CA ALA A 342 18.05 7.66 -8.87
C ALA A 342 19.42 7.64 -9.55
N TYR A 343 20.51 7.51 -8.79
CA TYR A 343 21.85 7.26 -9.30
C TYR A 343 21.92 5.92 -10.02
N GLY A 344 21.38 4.86 -9.44
CA GLY A 344 21.37 3.49 -9.92
C GLY A 344 22.28 2.59 -9.12
N TYR A 345 21.72 1.58 -8.47
CA TYR A 345 22.52 0.65 -7.66
C TYR A 345 23.57 -0.12 -8.48
N ASN A 346 23.31 -0.39 -9.77
CA ASN A 346 24.23 -1.05 -10.66
C ASN A 346 25.49 -0.21 -11.00
N GLU A 347 25.40 1.11 -10.81
CA GLU A 347 26.51 2.05 -11.03
C GLU A 347 27.38 2.22 -9.78
N LEU A 348 26.97 1.66 -8.63
CA LEU A 348 27.75 1.72 -7.41
C LEU A 348 28.93 0.78 -7.46
N ASN A 349 30.15 1.31 -7.34
CA ASN A 349 31.35 0.50 -7.25
C ASN A 349 31.53 -0.02 -5.81
N PRO A 350 31.54 -1.35 -5.59
CA PRO A 350 31.76 -1.92 -4.27
C PRO A 350 33.19 -1.65 -3.81
N GLU A 351 33.34 -1.08 -2.61
CA GLU A 351 34.62 -0.86 -1.95
C GLU A 351 34.73 -1.70 -0.68
N LEU A 352 35.90 -2.28 -0.45
CA LEU A 352 36.19 -2.94 0.81
C LEU A 352 36.28 -1.89 1.94
N PRO A 353 35.66 -2.16 3.09
CA PRO A 353 35.74 -1.24 4.23
C PRO A 353 37.20 -1.08 4.68
N LYS A 354 37.65 0.18 4.77
CA LYS A 354 39.00 0.54 5.25
C LYS A 354 39.04 0.50 6.80
N THR A 355 38.80 -0.67 7.38
CA THR A 355 38.84 -0.87 8.82
C THR A 355 40.09 -1.64 9.22
N PHE A 356 40.74 -1.19 10.29
CA PHE A 356 41.90 -1.89 10.88
C PHE A 356 41.50 -2.76 12.08
N THR A 357 40.20 -3.06 12.24
CA THR A 357 39.74 -3.92 13.32
C THR A 357 39.94 -5.38 12.97
N THR A 358 40.68 -6.09 13.82
CA THR A 358 40.78 -7.56 13.74
C THR A 358 39.60 -8.18 14.48
N GLY A 359 38.86 -9.03 13.78
CA GLY A 359 37.80 -9.82 14.40
C GLY A 359 38.36 -10.75 15.47
N LYS A 360 37.59 -11.02 16.52
CA LYS A 360 37.94 -11.98 17.54
C LYS A 360 36.79 -12.97 17.71
N GLU A 361 37.12 -14.24 17.66
CA GLU A 361 36.13 -15.28 17.87
C GLU A 361 35.62 -15.28 19.31
N LEU A 362 34.30 -15.40 19.49
CA LEU A 362 33.69 -15.54 20.80
C LEU A 362 34.18 -16.82 21.49
N VAL A 363 34.39 -16.75 22.81
CA VAL A 363 34.82 -17.89 23.63
C VAL A 363 33.88 -19.09 23.47
N LYS A 364 32.56 -18.83 23.45
CA LYS A 364 31.54 -19.84 23.21
C LYS A 364 31.69 -20.52 21.84
N THR A 365 31.93 -19.79 20.79
CA THR A 365 32.11 -20.34 19.44
C THR A 365 33.36 -21.23 19.36
N ARG A 366 34.45 -20.79 19.98
CA ARG A 366 35.69 -21.59 20.08
C ARG A 366 35.48 -22.88 20.83
N PHE A 367 34.71 -22.83 21.94
CA PHE A 367 34.37 -24.01 22.73
C PHE A 367 33.51 -25.00 21.92
N ILE A 368 32.46 -24.50 21.25
CA ILE A 368 31.58 -25.32 20.39
C ILE A 368 32.41 -26.01 19.29
N ARG A 369 33.34 -25.29 18.64
CA ARG A 369 34.20 -25.86 17.61
C ARG A 369 35.01 -27.04 18.15
N LYS A 370 35.64 -26.90 19.33
CA LYS A 370 36.37 -28.00 19.98
C LYS A 370 35.48 -29.20 20.28
N VAL A 371 34.27 -28.96 20.74
CA VAL A 371 33.30 -30.04 20.99
C VAL A 371 32.95 -30.78 19.68
N ARG A 372 32.71 -30.03 18.59
CA ARG A 372 32.46 -30.62 17.25
C ARG A 372 33.61 -31.51 16.78
N GLU A 373 34.85 -31.04 16.93
CA GLU A 373 36.03 -31.82 16.56
C GLU A 373 36.15 -33.13 17.36
N ILE A 374 35.86 -33.08 18.68
CA ILE A 374 35.88 -34.27 19.53
C ILE A 374 34.76 -35.23 19.13
N MET A 375 33.55 -34.74 18.91
CA MET A 375 32.40 -35.58 18.52
C MET A 375 32.62 -36.23 17.16
N ALA A 376 33.16 -35.49 16.18
CA ALA A 376 33.54 -36.05 14.90
C ALA A 376 34.63 -37.15 15.02
N GLY A 377 35.64 -36.95 15.90
CA GLY A 377 36.65 -37.93 16.23
C GLY A 377 36.10 -39.21 16.91
N LEU A 378 35.00 -39.11 17.60
CA LEU A 378 34.23 -40.23 18.18
C LEU A 378 33.33 -40.92 17.18
N GLY A 379 33.30 -40.52 15.91
CA GLY A 379 32.48 -41.10 14.87
C GLY A 379 31.05 -40.54 14.73
N PHE A 380 30.74 -39.43 15.39
CA PHE A 380 29.46 -38.77 15.21
C PHE A 380 29.46 -37.93 13.93
N GLN A 381 28.34 -37.89 13.23
CA GLN A 381 28.10 -37.02 12.09
C GLN A 381 27.32 -35.80 12.54
N GLU A 382 27.84 -34.58 12.28
CA GLU A 382 27.09 -33.34 12.50
C GLU A 382 25.97 -33.20 11.46
N ILE A 383 24.76 -32.88 11.91
CA ILE A 383 23.62 -32.64 11.06
C ILE A 383 23.03 -31.26 11.36
N LEU A 384 22.46 -30.61 10.36
CA LEU A 384 21.60 -29.46 10.48
C LEU A 384 20.16 -29.88 10.20
N THR A 385 19.29 -29.72 11.16
CA THR A 385 17.87 -30.03 11.02
C THR A 385 17.10 -28.78 10.59
N PHE A 386 15.91 -29.00 10.03
CA PHE A 386 14.97 -27.88 9.81
C PHE A 386 14.53 -27.29 11.14
N THR A 387 14.34 -25.98 11.17
CA THR A 387 13.86 -25.26 12.35
C THR A 387 12.40 -25.61 12.67
N LEU A 388 11.58 -25.84 11.64
CA LEU A 388 10.18 -26.22 11.76
C LEU A 388 10.01 -27.73 11.58
N SER A 389 9.16 -28.36 12.38
CA SER A 389 8.92 -29.79 12.37
C SER A 389 7.48 -30.14 12.73
N SER A 390 7.14 -31.42 12.62
CA SER A 390 5.83 -31.94 13.04
C SER A 390 5.89 -32.58 14.45
N ARG A 391 4.73 -32.65 15.10
CA ARG A 391 4.59 -33.36 16.39
C ARG A 391 5.05 -34.82 16.30
N ASN A 392 4.67 -35.49 15.20
CA ASN A 392 5.05 -36.88 14.98
C ASN A 392 6.58 -37.03 14.96
N LEU A 393 7.29 -36.25 14.17
CA LEU A 393 8.74 -36.35 14.08
C LEU A 393 9.42 -36.10 15.42
N VAL A 394 9.01 -35.10 16.17
CA VAL A 394 9.70 -34.67 17.40
C VAL A 394 9.30 -35.56 18.60
N ALA A 395 8.03 -35.88 18.76
CA ALA A 395 7.55 -36.67 19.89
C ALA A 395 7.62 -38.19 19.66
N GLU A 396 7.10 -38.65 18.53
CA GLU A 396 6.97 -40.09 18.27
C GLU A 396 8.28 -40.70 17.77
N LEU A 397 8.96 -40.06 16.81
CA LEU A 397 10.19 -40.65 16.25
C LEU A 397 11.43 -40.35 17.08
N LEU A 398 11.54 -39.17 17.68
CA LEU A 398 12.68 -38.80 18.52
C LEU A 398 12.47 -39.09 20.01
N GLY A 399 11.26 -39.50 20.42
CA GLY A 399 10.93 -39.85 21.79
C GLY A 399 11.04 -38.66 22.77
N THR A 400 10.84 -37.44 22.31
CA THR A 400 10.89 -36.25 23.16
C THR A 400 9.51 -35.85 23.66
N SER A 401 9.45 -35.17 24.82
CA SER A 401 8.18 -34.67 25.35
C SER A 401 7.61 -33.54 24.53
N LEU A 402 6.30 -33.60 24.23
CA LEU A 402 5.55 -32.52 23.58
C LEU A 402 5.55 -31.21 24.38
N ASP A 403 5.69 -31.29 25.71
CA ASP A 403 5.70 -30.13 26.61
C ASP A 403 6.90 -29.21 26.39
N ARG A 404 7.92 -29.69 25.70
CA ARG A 404 9.10 -28.90 25.33
C ARG A 404 9.04 -28.25 23.95
N GLN A 405 7.93 -28.42 23.25
CA GLN A 405 7.74 -27.84 21.91
C GLN A 405 7.02 -26.51 21.97
N VAL A 406 7.48 -25.56 21.15
CA VAL A 406 6.76 -24.32 20.91
C VAL A 406 5.94 -24.49 19.64
N GLU A 407 4.63 -24.42 19.76
CA GLU A 407 3.74 -24.50 18.61
C GLU A 407 3.54 -23.14 17.95
N ILE A 408 3.50 -23.16 16.61
CA ILE A 408 3.21 -21.98 15.81
C ILE A 408 1.69 -21.78 15.83
N LEU A 409 1.25 -20.56 16.14
CA LEU A 409 -0.18 -20.22 16.27
C LEU A 409 -0.97 -20.48 14.99
N ASN A 410 -0.39 -20.16 13.83
CA ASN A 410 -1.01 -20.29 12.51
C ASN A 410 -0.06 -21.00 11.53
N PRO A 411 0.14 -22.35 11.66
CA PRO A 411 1.04 -23.07 10.78
C PRO A 411 0.47 -23.17 9.37
N ILE A 412 1.32 -23.03 8.36
CA ILE A 412 0.94 -23.21 6.94
C ILE A 412 0.56 -24.67 6.66
N SER A 413 1.18 -25.61 7.39
CA SER A 413 0.94 -27.04 7.23
C SER A 413 1.15 -27.76 8.57
N PRO A 414 0.42 -28.85 8.85
CA PRO A 414 0.67 -29.71 10.00
C PRO A 414 2.10 -30.26 10.09
N LEU A 415 2.83 -30.29 8.98
CA LEU A 415 4.23 -30.73 8.91
C LEU A 415 5.20 -29.67 9.49
N TYR A 416 4.77 -28.42 9.62
CA TYR A 416 5.57 -27.29 10.11
C TYR A 416 4.94 -26.65 11.34
N LEU A 417 4.42 -27.49 12.23
CA LEU A 417 3.59 -27.09 13.37
C LEU A 417 4.42 -26.54 14.53
N SER A 418 5.63 -27.03 14.73
CA SER A 418 6.44 -26.70 15.92
C SER A 418 7.88 -26.38 15.58
N LEU A 419 8.50 -25.57 16.45
CA LEU A 419 9.95 -25.35 16.44
C LEU A 419 10.64 -26.57 17.08
N ILE A 420 11.68 -27.07 16.44
CA ILE A 420 12.58 -28.04 17.05
C ILE A 420 13.42 -27.32 18.08
N HIS A 421 13.24 -27.67 19.35
CA HIS A 421 14.17 -27.24 20.37
C HIS A 421 15.36 -28.17 20.40
N ILE A 422 16.47 -27.56 20.20
CA ILE A 422 17.78 -28.18 20.36
C ILE A 422 18.18 -28.16 21.83
#